data_7be59c4b6e6942708bdf0e32b74d9c44
#
_entry.id   7be59c4b6e6942708bdf0e32b74d9c44
#
_cell.length_a   1.000
_cell.length_b   1.000
_cell.length_c   1.000
_cell.angle_alpha   90.00
_cell.angle_beta   90.00
_cell.angle_gamma   90.00
#
_symmetry.space_group_name_H-M   'P 1'
#
loop_
_entity.id
_entity.type
_entity.pdbx_description
1 polymer ?
#
loop_
_entity_poly.entity_id
_entity_poly.type
_entity_poly.pdbx_seq_one_letter_code
_entity_poly.pdbx_strand_id
1 'polypeptide(L)'
;DHDLFGSEVWISSVQPYNAYGYQFGWEQMQQMQDMGLFLRGVKTKLKDNGDDYYGIIRESTARSIPSAIIEHCHVDESRDTPYCQTEEDWKKFGREDALSVAKYFGLSSASLGVDYSGEADALPEVSLQSILPATVRDKTEPNICQLTLQNADYETGEVSLEVTAADYDCPMMYYDYSTDGGRTYSELLPWPGLDIMAGTYPDTFTFSVTFTKGEQPVITVRGYNQADLFTESDPVTFAQPFIDQEKAAEEALQESLAAQEAAEASRAAEEQITEAGSSVITMADAAGNTPVPSEKSPEVNFGVFLVICGILVVLLLLVFLLYQIQQSRHRKRRRKNQSRKVSGDNRNHPR
;
A
#
# COMPACT_ATOMS: atom_id res chain seq x y z
N ASP A 1 4.41 -6.87 -18.27
CA ASP A 1 3.59 -5.69 -18.50
C ASP A 1 3.28 -5.11 -17.14
N HIS A 2 3.67 -3.85 -16.94
CA HIS A 2 3.42 -3.16 -15.69
C HIS A 2 2.11 -2.40 -15.82
N ASP A 3 1.30 -2.47 -14.78
CA ASP A 3 0.08 -1.69 -14.65
C ASP A 3 0.47 -0.26 -14.27
N LEU A 4 0.89 0.54 -15.27
CA LEU A 4 1.22 1.95 -15.10
C LEU A 4 -0.05 2.72 -14.74
N PHE A 5 0.06 3.67 -13.83
CA PHE A 5 -1.05 4.53 -13.40
C PHE A 5 -0.62 5.99 -13.33
N GLY A 6 -1.59 6.89 -13.33
CA GLY A 6 -1.41 8.33 -13.21
C GLY A 6 -1.57 9.10 -14.51
N SER A 7 -1.55 10.42 -14.38
CA SER A 7 -1.79 11.37 -15.46
C SER A 7 -0.50 11.86 -16.08
N GLU A 8 -0.50 12.07 -17.40
CA GLU A 8 0.64 12.63 -18.13
C GLU A 8 0.22 13.50 -19.30
N VAL A 9 1.10 14.40 -19.72
CA VAL A 9 0.88 15.24 -20.90
C VAL A 9 2.05 15.04 -21.87
N TRP A 10 1.71 14.64 -23.09
CA TRP A 10 2.68 14.52 -24.18
C TRP A 10 2.70 15.79 -25.04
N ILE A 11 3.91 16.29 -25.29
CA ILE A 11 4.13 17.52 -26.04
C ILE A 11 5.17 17.31 -27.15
N SER A 12 5.32 18.31 -28.03
CA SER A 12 6.37 18.31 -29.05
C SER A 12 7.75 18.49 -28.42
N SER A 13 8.75 17.80 -28.96
CA SER A 13 10.17 18.01 -28.66
C SER A 13 10.78 19.22 -29.39
N VAL A 14 10.05 19.77 -30.37
CA VAL A 14 10.53 20.80 -31.28
C VAL A 14 10.35 22.20 -30.70
N GLN A 15 11.39 23.03 -30.73
CA GLN A 15 11.32 24.45 -30.35
C GLN A 15 10.58 25.28 -31.40
N PRO A 16 9.79 26.29 -31.02
CA PRO A 16 9.41 26.71 -29.65
C PRO A 16 8.20 25.95 -29.09
N TYR A 17 7.66 24.96 -29.82
CA TYR A 17 6.42 24.26 -29.46
C TYR A 17 6.53 23.48 -28.14
N ASN A 18 7.73 22.99 -27.81
CA ASN A 18 8.01 22.38 -26.52
C ASN A 18 7.76 23.35 -25.35
N ALA A 19 8.12 24.63 -25.48
CA ALA A 19 7.87 25.64 -24.43
C ALA A 19 6.38 25.88 -24.22
N TYR A 20 5.64 26.09 -25.30
CA TYR A 20 4.19 26.28 -25.23
C TYR A 20 3.46 25.04 -24.67
N GLY A 21 3.86 23.87 -25.16
CA GLY A 21 3.29 22.60 -24.68
C GLY A 21 3.62 22.34 -23.21
N TYR A 22 4.84 22.60 -22.76
CA TYR A 22 5.24 22.43 -21.38
C TYR A 22 4.45 23.34 -20.43
N GLN A 23 4.32 24.61 -20.78
CA GLN A 23 3.57 25.59 -19.98
C GLN A 23 2.09 25.19 -19.83
N PHE A 24 1.45 24.78 -20.95
CA PHE A 24 0.09 24.26 -20.91
C PHE A 24 0.00 22.96 -20.12
N GLY A 25 0.93 22.02 -20.34
CA GLY A 25 0.97 20.74 -19.67
C GLY A 25 1.18 20.89 -18.16
N TRP A 26 1.94 21.88 -17.72
CA TRP A 26 2.12 22.17 -16.30
C TRP A 26 0.83 22.63 -15.64
N GLU A 27 0.06 23.52 -16.27
CA GLU A 27 -1.26 23.93 -15.79
C GLU A 27 -2.23 22.74 -15.75
N GLN A 28 -2.16 21.85 -16.75
CA GLN A 28 -2.96 20.64 -16.77
C GLN A 28 -2.58 19.69 -15.62
N MET A 29 -1.29 19.52 -15.34
CA MET A 29 -0.83 18.70 -14.21
C MET A 29 -1.31 19.26 -12.88
N GLN A 30 -1.36 20.59 -12.71
CA GLN A 30 -1.90 21.21 -11.50
C GLN A 30 -3.36 20.81 -11.27
N GLN A 31 -4.18 20.84 -12.32
CA GLN A 31 -5.59 20.42 -12.20
C GLN A 31 -5.71 18.93 -11.86
N MET A 32 -4.88 18.08 -12.45
CA MET A 32 -4.86 16.64 -12.15
C MET A 32 -4.42 16.36 -10.71
N GLN A 33 -3.44 17.11 -10.19
CA GLN A 33 -3.02 17.03 -8.80
C GLN A 33 -4.17 17.42 -7.84
N ASP A 34 -4.88 18.48 -8.14
CA ASP A 34 -6.02 18.96 -7.34
C ASP A 34 -7.18 17.94 -7.31
N MET A 35 -7.30 17.12 -8.35
CA MET A 35 -8.22 15.96 -8.38
C MET A 35 -7.71 14.76 -7.57
N GLY A 36 -6.43 14.75 -7.15
CA GLY A 36 -5.81 13.66 -6.39
C GLY A 36 -5.19 12.55 -7.25
N LEU A 37 -5.01 12.79 -8.54
CA LEU A 37 -4.33 11.83 -9.43
C LEU A 37 -2.83 11.82 -9.18
N PHE A 38 -2.21 10.67 -9.39
CA PHE A 38 -0.76 10.56 -9.44
C PHE A 38 -0.24 11.20 -10.73
N LEU A 39 0.82 12.01 -10.62
CA LEU A 39 1.36 12.74 -11.77
C LEU A 39 2.59 12.04 -12.34
N ARG A 40 2.57 11.79 -13.63
CA ARG A 40 3.71 11.28 -14.40
C ARG A 40 4.49 12.39 -15.11
N GLY A 41 3.95 13.59 -15.14
CA GLY A 41 4.60 14.81 -15.64
C GLY A 41 4.31 15.13 -17.10
N VAL A 42 5.04 16.15 -17.58
CA VAL A 42 4.98 16.61 -18.97
C VAL A 42 6.15 15.98 -19.73
N LYS A 43 5.88 15.28 -20.80
CA LYS A 43 6.84 14.38 -21.46
C LYS A 43 6.89 14.59 -22.98
N THR A 44 8.01 14.16 -23.58
CA THR A 44 8.12 13.94 -25.02
C THR A 44 8.36 12.48 -25.33
N LYS A 45 7.96 12.05 -26.52
CA LYS A 45 8.27 10.72 -27.03
C LYS A 45 8.76 10.84 -28.46
N LEU A 46 9.94 10.28 -28.73
CA LEU A 46 10.59 10.35 -30.02
C LEU A 46 10.60 9.00 -30.72
N LYS A 47 10.59 9.04 -32.05
CA LYS A 47 10.95 7.92 -32.91
C LYS A 47 12.49 7.78 -32.96
N ASP A 48 12.96 6.68 -33.53
CA ASP A 48 14.40 6.44 -33.71
C ASP A 48 15.09 7.48 -34.60
N ASN A 49 14.34 8.09 -35.52
CA ASN A 49 14.84 9.16 -36.39
C ASN A 49 14.82 10.56 -35.73
N GLY A 50 14.40 10.67 -34.48
CA GLY A 50 14.36 11.93 -33.73
C GLY A 50 13.06 12.75 -33.90
N ASP A 51 12.12 12.33 -34.75
CA ASP A 51 10.81 12.98 -34.88
C ASP A 51 9.93 12.69 -33.68
N ASP A 52 8.97 13.58 -33.39
CA ASP A 52 7.91 13.33 -32.41
C ASP A 52 7.17 12.02 -32.76
N TYR A 53 6.97 11.16 -31.76
CA TYR A 53 6.35 9.84 -31.95
C TYR A 53 4.89 9.95 -32.34
N TYR A 54 4.11 10.76 -31.63
CA TYR A 54 2.67 10.88 -31.85
C TYR A 54 2.39 11.65 -33.13
N GLY A 55 1.59 11.05 -34.03
CA GLY A 55 1.24 11.62 -35.32
C GLY A 55 0.57 12.99 -35.21
N ILE A 56 -0.38 13.15 -34.28
CA ILE A 56 -1.07 14.42 -34.07
C ILE A 56 -0.10 15.54 -33.66
N ILE A 57 0.83 15.29 -32.78
CA ILE A 57 1.84 16.27 -32.35
C ILE A 57 2.76 16.64 -33.52
N ARG A 58 3.31 15.66 -34.22
CA ARG A 58 4.21 15.86 -35.36
C ARG A 58 3.56 16.66 -36.47
N GLU A 59 2.32 16.28 -36.85
CA GLU A 59 1.61 16.92 -37.95
C GLU A 59 1.13 18.34 -37.60
N SER A 60 0.77 18.59 -36.34
CA SER A 60 0.44 19.94 -35.87
C SER A 60 1.69 20.83 -35.86
N THR A 61 2.78 20.34 -35.32
CA THR A 61 4.07 21.05 -35.29
C THR A 61 4.56 21.40 -36.72
N ALA A 62 4.42 20.47 -37.67
CA ALA A 62 4.75 20.72 -39.08
C ALA A 62 3.90 21.85 -39.73
N ARG A 63 2.73 22.13 -39.16
CA ARG A 63 1.84 23.23 -39.58
C ARG A 63 1.95 24.48 -38.69
N SER A 64 2.97 24.53 -37.83
CA SER A 64 3.18 25.61 -36.87
C SER A 64 2.02 25.78 -35.86
N ILE A 65 1.40 24.67 -35.45
CA ILE A 65 0.33 24.64 -34.46
C ILE A 65 0.86 23.91 -33.21
N PRO A 66 0.96 24.59 -32.04
CA PRO A 66 1.23 23.92 -30.76
C PRO A 66 0.14 22.89 -30.47
N SER A 67 0.54 21.74 -29.96
CA SER A 67 -0.41 20.69 -29.59
C SER A 67 0.10 19.87 -28.41
N ALA A 68 -0.82 19.31 -27.64
CA ALA A 68 -0.55 18.40 -26.55
C ALA A 68 -1.54 17.24 -26.58
N ILE A 69 -1.17 16.11 -25.99
CA ILE A 69 -2.06 14.99 -25.69
C ILE A 69 -2.12 14.91 -24.16
N ILE A 70 -3.33 14.96 -23.61
CA ILE A 70 -3.59 14.80 -22.19
C ILE A 70 -4.05 13.37 -21.97
N GLU A 71 -3.30 12.60 -21.22
CA GLU A 71 -3.67 11.27 -20.77
C GLU A 71 -4.04 11.37 -19.28
N HIS A 72 -5.35 11.44 -18.99
CA HIS A 72 -5.86 11.71 -17.66
C HIS A 72 -5.60 10.57 -16.70
N CYS A 73 -5.83 9.33 -17.13
CA CYS A 73 -5.68 8.12 -16.32
C CYS A 73 -5.69 6.86 -17.19
N HIS A 74 -5.29 5.73 -16.61
CA HIS A 74 -5.33 4.40 -17.22
C HIS A 74 -6.62 3.70 -16.82
N VAL A 75 -7.47 3.39 -17.80
CA VAL A 75 -8.83 2.86 -17.57
C VAL A 75 -8.88 1.41 -17.06
N ASP A 76 -7.80 0.67 -17.20
CA ASP A 76 -7.61 -0.72 -16.77
C ASP A 76 -6.82 -0.85 -15.47
N GLU A 77 -6.33 0.27 -14.91
CA GLU A 77 -5.57 0.27 -13.67
C GLU A 77 -6.47 0.60 -12.46
N SER A 78 -6.35 -0.23 -11.42
CA SER A 78 -7.24 -0.17 -10.25
C SER A 78 -7.14 1.14 -9.45
N ARG A 79 -6.02 1.84 -9.52
CA ARG A 79 -5.78 3.13 -8.83
C ARG A 79 -6.36 4.30 -9.59
N ASP A 80 -6.42 4.20 -10.92
CA ASP A 80 -6.93 5.24 -11.79
C ASP A 80 -8.43 5.10 -12.06
N THR A 81 -8.95 3.87 -12.11
CA THR A 81 -10.36 3.61 -12.40
C THR A 81 -11.36 4.36 -11.51
N PRO A 82 -11.10 4.67 -10.21
CA PRO A 82 -12.02 5.48 -9.41
C PRO A 82 -12.30 6.87 -9.98
N TYR A 83 -11.42 7.39 -10.83
CA TYR A 83 -11.52 8.73 -11.44
C TYR A 83 -12.26 8.75 -12.78
N CYS A 84 -12.51 7.59 -13.42
CA CYS A 84 -12.99 7.53 -14.80
C CYS A 84 -14.13 6.55 -15.06
N GLN A 85 -14.87 6.12 -14.01
CA GLN A 85 -15.92 5.10 -14.14
C GLN A 85 -17.27 5.64 -14.58
N THR A 86 -17.55 6.91 -14.31
CA THR A 86 -18.88 7.50 -14.50
C THR A 86 -18.85 8.70 -15.42
N GLU A 87 -20.01 9.04 -15.99
CA GLU A 87 -20.16 10.27 -16.76
C GLU A 87 -19.83 11.52 -15.94
N GLU A 88 -20.09 11.48 -14.64
CA GLU A 88 -19.76 12.58 -13.74
C GLU A 88 -18.24 12.74 -13.54
N ASP A 89 -17.51 11.64 -13.52
CA ASP A 89 -16.04 11.68 -13.47
C ASP A 89 -15.48 12.27 -14.76
N TRP A 90 -16.02 11.89 -15.92
CA TRP A 90 -15.60 12.48 -17.21
C TRP A 90 -15.92 13.96 -17.32
N LYS A 91 -17.05 14.42 -16.72
CA LYS A 91 -17.37 15.86 -16.64
C LYS A 91 -16.39 16.63 -15.76
N LYS A 92 -15.87 16.00 -14.69
CA LYS A 92 -14.80 16.61 -13.88
C LYS A 92 -13.54 16.81 -14.73
N PHE A 93 -13.07 15.81 -15.45
CA PHE A 93 -11.94 15.98 -16.36
C PHE A 93 -12.18 17.10 -17.36
N GLY A 94 -13.33 17.11 -18.04
CA GLY A 94 -13.65 18.15 -19.00
C GLY A 94 -13.74 19.55 -18.37
N ARG A 95 -14.12 19.67 -17.09
CA ARG A 95 -14.09 20.93 -16.34
C ARG A 95 -12.66 21.38 -16.08
N GLU A 96 -11.80 20.48 -15.59
CA GLU A 96 -10.42 20.79 -15.26
C GLU A 96 -9.59 21.09 -16.52
N ASP A 97 -9.85 20.40 -17.64
CA ASP A 97 -9.29 20.75 -18.95
C ASP A 97 -9.67 22.18 -19.36
N ALA A 98 -10.95 22.52 -19.19
CA ALA A 98 -11.43 23.86 -19.52
C ALA A 98 -10.83 24.94 -18.61
N LEU A 99 -10.57 24.63 -17.32
CA LEU A 99 -9.86 25.53 -16.40
C LEU A 99 -8.42 25.75 -16.84
N SER A 100 -7.70 24.71 -17.21
CA SER A 100 -6.34 24.79 -17.75
C SER A 100 -6.29 25.67 -19.00
N VAL A 101 -7.23 25.49 -19.92
CA VAL A 101 -7.34 26.33 -21.14
C VAL A 101 -7.63 27.78 -20.77
N ALA A 102 -8.58 28.01 -19.86
CA ALA A 102 -8.96 29.37 -19.45
C ALA A 102 -7.78 30.11 -18.81
N LYS A 103 -7.03 29.43 -17.95
CA LYS A 103 -5.87 29.99 -17.26
C LYS A 103 -4.72 30.25 -18.24
N TYR A 104 -4.41 29.26 -19.07
CA TYR A 104 -3.31 29.36 -20.06
C TYR A 104 -3.51 30.53 -21.03
N PHE A 105 -4.76 30.78 -21.49
CA PHE A 105 -5.06 31.84 -22.43
C PHE A 105 -5.57 33.14 -21.77
N GLY A 106 -5.59 33.23 -20.45
CA GLY A 106 -6.09 34.40 -19.73
C GLY A 106 -7.56 34.73 -20.01
N LEU A 107 -8.43 33.71 -20.00
CA LEU A 107 -9.84 33.85 -20.35
C LEU A 107 -10.73 34.02 -19.12
N SER A 108 -11.83 34.74 -19.32
CA SER A 108 -12.95 34.79 -18.37
C SER A 108 -14.05 33.82 -18.81
N SER A 109 -14.60 33.06 -17.85
CA SER A 109 -15.68 32.10 -18.11
C SER A 109 -16.73 32.15 -17.00
N ALA A 110 -17.92 32.62 -17.33
CA ALA A 110 -19.05 32.64 -16.40
C ALA A 110 -19.52 31.22 -16.02
N SER A 111 -19.46 30.25 -16.95
CA SER A 111 -19.87 28.88 -16.70
C SER A 111 -18.91 28.12 -15.78
N LEU A 112 -17.62 28.43 -15.82
CA LEU A 112 -16.62 27.88 -14.92
C LEU A 112 -16.56 28.65 -13.61
N GLY A 113 -17.05 29.91 -13.57
CA GLY A 113 -17.00 30.78 -12.42
C GLY A 113 -15.60 31.38 -12.17
N VAL A 114 -14.81 31.58 -13.24
CA VAL A 114 -13.43 32.08 -13.16
C VAL A 114 -13.22 33.29 -14.09
N ASP A 115 -12.26 34.11 -13.74
CA ASP A 115 -11.79 35.23 -14.57
C ASP A 115 -10.26 35.30 -14.47
N TYR A 116 -9.58 34.84 -15.49
CA TYR A 116 -8.12 34.90 -15.63
C TYR A 116 -7.66 35.97 -16.61
N SER A 117 -8.58 36.86 -17.05
CA SER A 117 -8.27 37.88 -18.07
C SER A 117 -7.23 38.93 -17.63
N GLY A 118 -7.02 39.08 -16.30
CA GLY A 118 -5.98 39.93 -15.75
C GLY A 118 -4.66 39.22 -15.40
N GLU A 119 -4.63 37.92 -15.50
CA GLU A 119 -3.48 37.08 -15.11
C GLU A 119 -2.72 36.54 -16.32
N ALA A 120 -3.13 36.88 -17.56
CA ALA A 120 -2.53 36.36 -18.78
C ALA A 120 -1.01 36.60 -18.90
N ASP A 121 -0.49 37.60 -18.20
CA ASP A 121 0.93 37.91 -18.13
C ASP A 121 1.64 37.18 -16.98
N ALA A 122 0.92 36.40 -16.18
CA ALA A 122 1.42 35.76 -14.95
C ALA A 122 1.89 34.32 -15.13
N LEU A 123 1.73 33.70 -16.31
CA LEU A 123 2.33 32.41 -16.56
C LEU A 123 3.87 32.58 -16.57
N PRO A 124 4.59 31.87 -15.69
CA PRO A 124 6.04 32.05 -15.61
C PRO A 124 6.69 31.74 -16.95
N GLU A 125 7.58 32.60 -17.41
CA GLU A 125 8.43 32.30 -18.55
C GLU A 125 9.18 31.00 -18.27
N VAL A 126 8.84 29.94 -19.00
CA VAL A 126 9.52 28.67 -18.87
C VAL A 126 10.85 28.77 -19.61
N SER A 127 11.96 28.81 -18.88
CA SER A 127 13.28 28.81 -19.51
C SER A 127 13.53 27.50 -20.24
N LEU A 128 14.20 27.55 -21.39
CA LEU A 128 14.62 26.34 -22.10
C LEU A 128 15.42 25.37 -21.23
N GLN A 129 16.17 25.89 -20.26
CA GLN A 129 16.95 25.09 -19.32
C GLN A 129 16.08 24.31 -18.33
N SER A 130 14.90 24.81 -17.96
CA SER A 130 13.94 24.07 -17.13
C SER A 130 13.08 23.10 -17.95
N ILE A 131 12.90 23.35 -19.24
CA ILE A 131 12.12 22.49 -20.14
C ILE A 131 12.93 21.29 -20.63
N LEU A 132 14.20 21.49 -20.99
CA LEU A 132 15.03 20.46 -21.61
C LEU A 132 15.10 19.15 -20.81
N PRO A 133 15.35 19.15 -19.50
CA PRO A 133 15.34 17.91 -18.71
C PRO A 133 13.96 17.21 -18.70
N ALA A 134 12.88 17.98 -18.73
CA ALA A 134 11.52 17.43 -18.69
C ALA A 134 10.98 16.98 -20.05
N THR A 135 11.57 17.48 -21.18
CA THR A 135 11.06 17.24 -22.53
C THR A 135 11.97 16.37 -23.38
N VAL A 136 13.23 16.18 -22.99
CA VAL A 136 14.11 15.19 -23.63
C VAL A 136 13.81 13.83 -23.00
N ARG A 137 13.33 12.90 -23.81
CA ARG A 137 13.10 11.53 -23.34
C ARG A 137 14.42 10.91 -22.91
N ASP A 138 14.49 10.54 -21.66
CA ASP A 138 15.53 9.66 -21.16
C ASP A 138 15.41 8.28 -21.83
N LYS A 139 16.56 7.66 -22.09
CA LYS A 139 16.67 6.34 -22.74
C LYS A 139 17.54 5.39 -21.92
N THR A 140 17.94 5.80 -20.75
CA THR A 140 18.80 5.05 -19.85
C THR A 140 18.00 4.52 -18.65
N GLU A 141 18.43 3.39 -18.15
CA GLU A 141 17.91 2.84 -16.90
C GLU A 141 18.41 3.67 -15.72
N PRO A 142 17.72 3.70 -14.57
CA PRO A 142 18.20 4.37 -13.38
C PRO A 142 19.61 3.99 -13.03
N ASN A 143 20.43 5.01 -12.69
CA ASN A 143 21.85 4.85 -12.43
C ASN A 143 22.17 4.09 -11.13
N ILE A 144 21.24 4.17 -10.16
CA ILE A 144 21.36 3.56 -8.85
C ILE A 144 20.04 2.90 -8.50
N CYS A 145 20.11 1.66 -7.99
CA CYS A 145 19.02 1.00 -7.26
C CYS A 145 19.65 0.04 -6.25
N GLN A 146 19.54 0.38 -4.97
CA GLN A 146 20.13 -0.36 -3.87
C GLN A 146 19.06 -0.69 -2.82
N LEU A 147 19.14 -1.88 -2.26
CA LEU A 147 18.28 -2.36 -1.19
C LEU A 147 19.14 -2.71 0.02
N THR A 148 18.85 -2.11 1.16
CA THR A 148 19.59 -2.31 2.40
C THR A 148 18.67 -2.79 3.51
N LEU A 149 19.04 -3.90 4.16
CA LEU A 149 18.34 -4.39 5.34
C LEU A 149 18.61 -3.46 6.54
N GLN A 150 17.56 -2.86 7.08
CA GLN A 150 17.64 -2.02 8.27
C GLN A 150 17.39 -2.81 9.55
N ASN A 151 16.37 -3.70 9.53
CA ASN A 151 16.03 -4.57 10.64
C ASN A 151 15.34 -5.84 10.16
N ALA A 152 15.52 -6.94 10.91
CA ALA A 152 14.75 -8.17 10.74
C ALA A 152 14.43 -8.76 12.10
N ASP A 153 13.16 -8.82 12.44
CA ASP A 153 12.65 -9.50 13.62
C ASP A 153 12.15 -10.89 13.22
N TYR A 154 12.91 -11.92 13.58
CA TYR A 154 12.60 -13.30 13.23
C TYR A 154 11.40 -13.87 14.00
N GLU A 155 11.02 -13.27 15.13
CA GLU A 155 9.88 -13.71 15.94
C GLU A 155 8.55 -13.14 15.41
N THR A 156 8.53 -11.85 15.12
CA THR A 156 7.34 -11.19 14.56
C THR A 156 7.24 -11.34 13.04
N GLY A 157 8.35 -11.67 12.38
CA GLY A 157 8.46 -11.75 10.93
C GLY A 157 8.57 -10.39 10.24
N GLU A 158 8.68 -9.29 10.99
CA GLU A 158 8.79 -7.94 10.43
C GLU A 158 10.21 -7.69 9.90
N VAL A 159 10.29 -7.23 8.65
CA VAL A 159 11.53 -6.84 7.98
C VAL A 159 11.38 -5.39 7.53
N SER A 160 12.29 -4.54 7.96
CA SER A 160 12.40 -3.14 7.52
C SER A 160 13.57 -2.99 6.54
N LEU A 161 13.30 -2.38 5.41
CA LEU A 161 14.20 -2.24 4.27
C LEU A 161 14.30 -0.77 3.86
N GLU A 162 15.49 -0.33 3.47
CA GLU A 162 15.72 0.97 2.88
C GLU A 162 16.08 0.80 1.41
N VAL A 163 15.40 1.56 0.57
CA VAL A 163 15.68 1.69 -0.86
C VAL A 163 16.40 3.00 -1.10
N THR A 164 17.51 2.96 -1.83
CA THR A 164 18.16 4.13 -2.42
C THR A 164 18.21 3.93 -3.93
N ALA A 165 17.49 4.78 -4.68
CA ALA A 165 17.55 4.74 -6.13
C ALA A 165 17.53 6.15 -6.70
N ALA A 166 18.28 6.33 -7.77
CA ALA A 166 18.41 7.62 -8.46
C ALA A 166 18.64 7.42 -9.95
N ASP A 167 18.06 8.31 -10.70
CA ASP A 167 18.36 8.54 -12.10
C ASP A 167 18.92 9.98 -12.24
N TYR A 168 19.98 10.14 -13.01
CA TYR A 168 20.61 11.46 -13.19
C TYR A 168 19.93 12.29 -14.26
N ASP A 169 19.10 11.67 -15.09
CA ASP A 169 18.45 12.29 -16.23
C ASP A 169 16.99 12.63 -15.99
N CYS A 170 16.30 11.88 -15.11
CA CYS A 170 14.90 12.12 -14.78
C CYS A 170 14.52 11.56 -13.38
N PRO A 171 13.36 11.97 -12.79
CA PRO A 171 12.96 11.53 -11.48
C PRO A 171 12.56 10.04 -11.43
N MET A 172 12.73 9.44 -10.24
CA MET A 172 12.16 8.15 -9.92
C MET A 172 10.65 8.29 -9.71
N MET A 173 9.87 7.39 -10.32
CA MET A 173 8.40 7.48 -10.34
C MET A 173 7.71 6.38 -9.57
N TYR A 174 8.26 5.16 -9.65
CA TYR A 174 7.62 3.96 -9.11
C TYR A 174 8.66 3.00 -8.55
N TYR A 175 8.17 2.05 -7.77
CA TYR A 175 8.92 0.87 -7.39
C TYR A 175 7.98 -0.33 -7.29
N ASP A 176 8.53 -1.51 -7.42
CA ASP A 176 7.95 -2.78 -6.99
C ASP A 176 9.01 -3.61 -6.28
N TYR A 177 8.59 -4.66 -5.61
CA TYR A 177 9.50 -5.55 -4.92
C TYR A 177 9.11 -7.02 -5.10
N SER A 178 10.12 -7.88 -5.05
CA SER A 178 9.98 -9.32 -5.03
C SER A 178 10.41 -9.86 -3.67
N THR A 179 9.76 -10.92 -3.20
CA THR A 179 10.16 -11.66 -2.00
C THR A 179 10.65 -13.07 -2.32
N ASP A 180 10.68 -13.43 -3.59
CA ASP A 180 11.03 -14.77 -4.08
C ASP A 180 12.23 -14.78 -5.05
N GLY A 181 13.07 -13.72 -4.98
CA GLY A 181 14.29 -13.59 -5.77
C GLY A 181 14.03 -13.19 -7.22
N GLY A 182 13.08 -12.31 -7.45
CA GLY A 182 12.79 -11.73 -8.76
C GLY A 182 11.90 -12.61 -9.66
N ARG A 183 11.26 -13.66 -9.11
CA ARG A 183 10.35 -14.51 -9.88
C ARG A 183 8.96 -13.93 -10.03
N THR A 184 8.48 -13.27 -8.97
CA THR A 184 7.22 -12.52 -8.97
C THR A 184 7.46 -11.18 -8.26
N TYR A 185 6.70 -10.16 -8.67
CA TYR A 185 6.79 -8.82 -8.12
C TYR A 185 5.44 -8.38 -7.57
N SER A 186 5.48 -7.45 -6.61
CA SER A 186 4.30 -6.76 -6.12
C SER A 186 3.61 -5.97 -7.22
N GLU A 187 2.43 -5.42 -6.93
CA GLU A 187 1.88 -4.32 -7.72
C GLU A 187 2.90 -3.16 -7.78
N LEU A 188 2.87 -2.40 -8.88
CA LEU A 188 3.67 -1.19 -9.02
C LEU A 188 3.20 -0.14 -7.98
N LEU A 189 4.12 0.42 -7.23
CA LEU A 189 3.85 1.36 -6.14
C LEU A 189 4.39 2.75 -6.51
N PRO A 190 3.71 3.86 -6.15
CA PRO A 190 4.24 5.20 -6.36
C PRO A 190 5.50 5.41 -5.53
N TRP A 191 6.46 6.16 -6.08
CA TRP A 191 7.69 6.51 -5.35
C TRP A 191 7.36 7.37 -4.14
N PRO A 192 7.72 6.94 -2.91
CA PRO A 192 7.30 7.63 -1.69
C PRO A 192 7.87 9.04 -1.58
N GLY A 193 6.99 10.00 -1.30
CA GLY A 193 7.36 11.42 -1.14
C GLY A 193 7.65 12.17 -2.44
N LEU A 194 7.44 11.55 -3.60
CA LEU A 194 7.52 12.24 -4.89
C LEU A 194 6.43 13.30 -4.98
N ASP A 195 6.81 14.53 -5.33
CA ASP A 195 5.91 15.60 -5.72
C ASP A 195 6.51 16.38 -6.89
N ILE A 196 6.02 16.09 -8.09
CA ILE A 196 6.51 16.71 -9.33
C ILE A 196 6.22 18.21 -9.34
N MET A 197 5.06 18.64 -8.85
CA MET A 197 4.67 20.05 -8.86
C MET A 197 5.47 20.88 -7.86
N ALA A 198 5.81 20.31 -6.71
CA ALA A 198 6.71 20.93 -5.73
C ALA A 198 8.20 20.77 -6.04
N GLY A 199 8.56 19.97 -7.06
CA GLY A 199 9.94 19.66 -7.38
C GLY A 199 10.65 18.83 -6.31
N THR A 200 9.91 17.96 -5.63
CA THR A 200 10.43 17.09 -4.58
C THR A 200 10.66 15.69 -5.14
N TYR A 201 11.93 15.28 -5.17
CA TYR A 201 12.38 14.01 -5.76
C TYR A 201 13.27 13.26 -4.77
N PRO A 202 12.68 12.50 -3.82
CA PRO A 202 13.46 11.74 -2.84
C PRO A 202 14.22 10.59 -3.50
N ASP A 203 15.49 10.42 -3.15
CA ASP A 203 16.31 9.30 -3.61
C ASP A 203 16.20 8.07 -2.70
N THR A 204 15.61 8.23 -1.50
CA THR A 204 15.63 7.19 -0.47
C THR A 204 14.29 7.14 0.26
N PHE A 205 13.85 5.92 0.55
CA PHE A 205 12.70 5.67 1.44
C PHE A 205 12.85 4.33 2.16
N THR A 206 12.01 4.09 3.17
CA THR A 206 11.92 2.82 3.88
C THR A 206 10.55 2.20 3.72
N PHE A 207 10.50 0.86 3.66
CA PHE A 207 9.26 0.10 3.70
C PHE A 207 9.43 -1.17 4.53
N SER A 208 8.31 -1.76 4.97
CA SER A 208 8.33 -3.01 5.74
C SER A 208 7.50 -4.08 5.03
N VAL A 209 7.96 -5.32 5.16
CA VAL A 209 7.23 -6.53 4.75
C VAL A 209 7.19 -7.49 5.93
N THR A 210 6.15 -8.33 6.02
CA THR A 210 5.99 -9.28 7.13
C THR A 210 5.86 -10.70 6.62
N PHE A 211 6.64 -11.61 7.21
CA PHE A 211 6.70 -13.04 6.91
C PHE A 211 6.23 -13.84 8.13
N THR A 212 5.12 -14.59 8.00
CA THR A 212 4.47 -15.28 9.13
C THR A 212 4.36 -16.79 8.99
N LYS A 213 4.86 -17.34 7.87
CA LYS A 213 4.66 -18.77 7.50
C LYS A 213 5.96 -19.57 7.42
N GLY A 214 6.99 -19.18 8.16
CA GLY A 214 8.27 -19.88 8.12
C GLY A 214 9.05 -19.67 6.81
N GLU A 215 8.79 -18.57 6.11
CA GLU A 215 9.47 -18.25 4.86
C GLU A 215 10.94 -17.87 5.10
N GLN A 216 11.78 -18.16 4.11
CA GLN A 216 13.13 -17.61 3.99
C GLN A 216 13.21 -16.83 2.69
N PRO A 217 12.80 -15.55 2.69
CA PRO A 217 12.68 -14.76 1.48
C PRO A 217 14.04 -14.40 0.88
N VAL A 218 14.00 -14.06 -0.40
CA VAL A 218 15.07 -13.37 -1.12
C VAL A 218 14.42 -12.11 -1.69
N ILE A 219 14.79 -10.94 -1.16
CA ILE A 219 14.10 -9.69 -1.48
C ILE A 219 14.91 -8.87 -2.47
N THR A 220 14.28 -8.44 -3.56
CA THR A 220 14.82 -7.46 -4.52
C THR A 220 13.80 -6.34 -4.72
N VAL A 221 14.26 -5.18 -5.17
CA VAL A 221 13.45 -4.02 -5.54
C VAL A 221 13.83 -3.56 -6.94
N ARG A 222 12.84 -3.18 -7.74
CA ARG A 222 13.06 -2.43 -8.98
C ARG A 222 12.59 -1.01 -8.78
N GLY A 223 13.44 -0.05 -9.12
CA GLY A 223 13.10 1.37 -9.16
C GLY A 223 12.90 1.80 -10.61
N TYR A 224 11.79 2.48 -10.91
CA TYR A 224 11.40 2.94 -12.25
C TYR A 224 11.52 4.45 -12.36
N ASN A 225 12.13 4.90 -13.42
CA ASN A 225 12.24 6.32 -13.73
C ASN A 225 11.01 6.85 -14.51
N GLN A 226 11.00 8.15 -14.82
CA GLN A 226 9.90 8.80 -15.55
C GLN A 226 9.75 8.28 -17.01
N ALA A 227 10.77 7.63 -17.57
CA ALA A 227 10.72 7.01 -18.88
C ALA A 227 10.23 5.55 -18.87
N ASP A 228 9.76 5.05 -17.71
CA ASP A 228 9.32 3.69 -17.46
C ASP A 228 10.41 2.62 -17.62
N LEU A 229 11.66 3.03 -17.50
CA LEU A 229 12.83 2.15 -17.45
C LEU A 229 13.16 1.84 -15.99
N PHE A 230 13.72 0.65 -15.72
CA PHE A 230 14.01 0.26 -14.35
C PHE A 230 15.41 -0.33 -14.17
N THR A 231 15.89 -0.25 -12.95
CA THR A 231 17.07 -0.99 -12.47
C THR A 231 16.66 -1.80 -11.25
N GLU A 232 17.14 -3.04 -11.18
CA GLU A 232 16.90 -3.93 -10.06
C GLU A 232 18.08 -3.90 -9.07
N SER A 233 17.77 -3.96 -7.78
CA SER A 233 18.77 -4.01 -6.72
C SER A 233 19.42 -5.39 -6.62
N ASP A 234 20.60 -5.45 -5.99
CA ASP A 234 21.11 -6.71 -5.44
C ASP A 234 20.14 -7.30 -4.42
N PRO A 235 20.07 -8.63 -4.30
CA PRO A 235 19.13 -9.28 -3.39
C PRO A 235 19.57 -9.19 -1.92
N VAL A 236 18.62 -8.93 -1.04
CA VAL A 236 18.74 -9.13 0.41
C VAL A 236 18.30 -10.55 0.74
N THR A 237 19.20 -11.29 1.44
CA THR A 237 18.96 -12.67 1.86
C THR A 237 19.06 -12.82 3.38
N PHE A 238 18.45 -13.87 3.92
CA PHE A 238 18.37 -14.12 5.36
C PHE A 238 19.06 -15.43 5.70
N ALA A 239 19.78 -15.47 6.83
CA ALA A 239 20.56 -16.64 7.26
C ALA A 239 19.68 -17.82 7.68
N GLN A 240 18.46 -17.54 8.11
CA GLN A 240 17.50 -18.55 8.58
C GLN A 240 16.07 -18.13 8.21
N PRO A 241 15.10 -19.06 8.17
CA PRO A 241 13.70 -18.74 7.95
C PRO A 241 13.13 -17.96 9.15
N PHE A 242 12.08 -17.19 8.89
CA PHE A 242 11.25 -16.55 9.91
C PHE A 242 10.40 -17.58 10.64
N ILE A 243 9.91 -17.27 11.84
CA ILE A 243 9.05 -18.19 12.60
C ILE A 243 7.70 -18.35 11.88
N ASP A 244 7.26 -19.60 11.79
CA ASP A 244 5.89 -19.93 11.41
C ASP A 244 4.98 -19.65 12.61
N GLN A 245 4.29 -18.50 12.60
CA GLN A 245 3.49 -18.02 13.72
C GLN A 245 2.28 -18.91 14.00
N GLU A 246 1.69 -19.52 12.97
CA GLU A 246 0.57 -20.43 13.14
C GLU A 246 1.01 -21.69 13.87
N LYS A 247 2.12 -22.29 13.42
CA LYS A 247 2.72 -23.47 14.03
C LYS A 247 3.20 -23.19 15.46
N ALA A 248 3.87 -22.05 15.69
CA ALA A 248 4.31 -21.66 17.03
C ALA A 248 3.13 -21.46 17.99
N ALA A 249 2.02 -20.89 17.52
CA ALA A 249 0.80 -20.74 18.32
C ALA A 249 0.13 -22.09 18.64
N GLU A 250 0.12 -23.03 17.69
CA GLU A 250 -0.37 -24.39 17.92
C GLU A 250 0.49 -25.14 18.94
N GLU A 251 1.82 -25.07 18.84
CA GLU A 251 2.76 -25.68 19.77
C GLU A 251 2.60 -25.11 21.18
N ALA A 252 2.48 -23.78 21.32
CA ALA A 252 2.25 -23.12 22.61
C ALA A 252 0.92 -23.52 23.24
N LEU A 253 -0.13 -23.69 22.43
CA LEU A 253 -1.43 -24.16 22.89
C LEU A 253 -1.36 -25.59 23.41
N GLN A 254 -0.68 -26.48 22.68
CA GLN A 254 -0.49 -27.90 23.11
C GLN A 254 0.33 -27.99 24.39
N GLU A 255 1.38 -27.18 24.52
CA GLU A 255 2.19 -27.14 25.75
C GLU A 255 1.37 -26.64 26.95
N SER A 256 0.54 -25.61 26.74
CA SER A 256 -0.39 -25.11 27.76
C SER A 256 -1.38 -26.15 28.22
N LEU A 257 -1.98 -26.91 27.29
CA LEU A 257 -2.91 -28.00 27.60
C LEU A 257 -2.22 -29.14 28.36
N ALA A 258 -1.05 -29.55 27.92
CA ALA A 258 -0.25 -30.58 28.61
C ALA A 258 0.14 -30.15 30.04
N ALA A 259 0.49 -28.87 30.22
CA ALA A 259 0.77 -28.32 31.55
C ALA A 259 -0.48 -28.32 32.47
N GLN A 260 -1.65 -28.03 31.91
CA GLN A 260 -2.92 -28.12 32.66
C GLN A 260 -3.26 -29.55 33.07
N GLU A 261 -3.15 -30.50 32.16
CA GLU A 261 -3.38 -31.92 32.45
C GLU A 261 -2.40 -32.45 33.53
N ALA A 262 -1.12 -32.06 33.45
CA ALA A 262 -0.12 -32.42 34.46
C ALA A 262 -0.45 -31.82 35.84
N ALA A 263 -0.92 -30.57 35.87
CA ALA A 263 -1.34 -29.91 37.11
C ALA A 263 -2.60 -30.56 37.73
N GLU A 264 -3.58 -30.97 36.92
CA GLU A 264 -4.77 -31.69 37.36
C GLU A 264 -4.41 -33.07 37.88
N ALA A 265 -3.55 -33.81 37.20
CA ALA A 265 -3.04 -35.11 37.66
C ALA A 265 -2.30 -34.99 38.99
N SER A 266 -1.49 -33.97 39.19
CA SER A 266 -0.79 -33.70 40.45
C SER A 266 -1.78 -33.42 41.59
N ARG A 267 -2.82 -32.62 41.36
CA ARG A 267 -3.85 -32.34 42.35
C ARG A 267 -4.65 -33.59 42.72
N ALA A 268 -5.03 -34.41 41.75
CA ALA A 268 -5.72 -35.67 41.98
C ALA A 268 -4.86 -36.65 42.82
N ALA A 269 -3.56 -36.69 42.61
CA ALA A 269 -2.63 -37.49 43.41
C ALA A 269 -2.49 -36.97 44.85
N GLU A 270 -2.46 -35.64 45.06
CA GLU A 270 -2.44 -35.02 46.38
C GLU A 270 -3.75 -35.29 47.16
N GLU A 271 -4.93 -35.25 46.51
CA GLU A 271 -6.22 -35.58 47.13
C GLU A 271 -6.26 -37.04 47.54
N GLN A 272 -5.77 -37.96 46.75
CA GLN A 272 -5.72 -39.39 47.10
C GLN A 272 -4.79 -39.65 48.32
N ILE A 273 -3.67 -38.94 48.42
CA ILE A 273 -2.76 -39.03 49.55
C ILE A 273 -3.42 -38.47 50.80
N THR A 274 -4.18 -37.40 50.70
CA THR A 274 -4.88 -36.77 51.82
C THR A 274 -6.04 -37.64 52.31
N GLU A 275 -6.80 -38.30 51.43
CA GLU A 275 -7.83 -39.26 51.80
C GLU A 275 -7.27 -40.52 52.44
N ALA A 276 -6.15 -41.06 51.93
CA ALA A 276 -5.47 -42.22 52.52
C ALA A 276 -4.89 -41.87 53.92
N GLY A 277 -4.35 -40.64 54.08
CA GLY A 277 -3.85 -40.15 55.39
C GLY A 277 -4.99 -39.95 56.40
N SER A 278 -6.17 -39.48 55.99
CA SER A 278 -7.36 -39.30 56.82
C SER A 278 -7.96 -40.62 57.29
N SER A 279 -7.92 -41.68 56.48
CA SER A 279 -8.41 -43.01 56.85
C SER A 279 -7.50 -43.73 57.87
N VAL A 280 -6.24 -43.40 57.98
CA VAL A 280 -5.28 -43.94 58.98
C VAL A 280 -5.45 -43.25 60.34
N ILE A 281 -5.83 -41.96 60.35
CA ILE A 281 -6.00 -41.19 61.61
C ILE A 281 -7.34 -41.55 62.30
N THR A 282 -8.35 -42.00 61.58
CA THR A 282 -9.68 -42.40 62.15
C THR A 282 -9.63 -43.73 62.91
N MET A 283 -8.56 -44.52 62.87
CA MET A 283 -8.40 -45.76 63.63
C MET A 283 -7.64 -45.62 64.96
N ALA A 284 -7.11 -44.42 65.28
CA ALA A 284 -6.23 -44.24 66.47
C ALA A 284 -6.81 -43.41 67.60
N ASP A 285 -7.99 -42.80 67.52
CA ASP A 285 -8.54 -41.97 68.60
C ASP A 285 -10.00 -42.33 68.96
N ALA A 286 -10.17 -43.44 69.69
CA ALA A 286 -11.37 -43.70 70.45
C ALA A 286 -11.08 -43.52 71.94
N ALA A 287 -10.76 -42.31 72.42
CA ALA A 287 -10.82 -41.93 73.82
C ALA A 287 -10.79 -40.40 74.00
N GLY A 288 -11.95 -39.84 74.23
CA GLY A 288 -12.29 -38.71 75.13
C GLY A 288 -11.51 -37.39 74.98
N ASN A 289 -12.13 -36.39 74.40
CA ASN A 289 -12.42 -35.09 75.05
C ASN A 289 -13.06 -34.13 74.02
N THR A 290 -14.15 -33.49 74.40
CA THR A 290 -14.81 -32.43 73.63
C THR A 290 -14.06 -31.12 73.76
N PRO A 291 -13.83 -30.39 72.66
CA PRO A 291 -13.78 -28.94 72.71
C PRO A 291 -14.70 -28.25 71.70
N VAL A 292 -15.14 -27.10 72.10
CA VAL A 292 -15.99 -26.05 71.55
C VAL A 292 -15.68 -25.70 70.09
N PRO A 293 -16.70 -25.44 69.23
CA PRO A 293 -16.47 -25.04 67.85
C PRO A 293 -16.06 -23.58 67.73
N SER A 294 -14.90 -23.38 67.10
CA SER A 294 -14.46 -22.07 66.61
C SER A 294 -14.94 -21.90 65.16
N GLU A 295 -15.80 -20.93 64.94
CA GLU A 295 -16.18 -20.47 63.57
C GLU A 295 -14.93 -19.99 62.80
N LYS A 296 -14.61 -20.69 61.71
CA LYS A 296 -13.68 -20.16 60.71
C LYS A 296 -14.52 -19.53 59.58
N SER A 297 -14.32 -18.25 59.40
CA SER A 297 -14.74 -17.52 58.21
C SER A 297 -14.14 -18.13 56.92
N PRO A 298 -14.86 -18.14 55.79
CA PRO A 298 -14.35 -18.69 54.55
C PRO A 298 -13.18 -17.83 54.04
N GLU A 299 -11.97 -18.39 54.02
CA GLU A 299 -10.83 -17.80 53.31
C GLU A 299 -11.14 -17.92 51.82
N VAL A 300 -11.40 -16.79 51.19
CA VAL A 300 -11.50 -16.68 49.73
C VAL A 300 -10.09 -16.94 49.15
N ASN A 301 -9.95 -18.07 48.48
CA ASN A 301 -8.69 -18.45 47.86
C ASN A 301 -8.41 -17.51 46.71
N PHE A 302 -7.57 -16.47 46.96
CA PHE A 302 -7.25 -15.41 45.99
C PHE A 302 -6.63 -15.97 44.70
N GLY A 303 -5.98 -17.14 44.74
CA GLY A 303 -5.46 -17.85 43.58
C GLY A 303 -6.57 -18.32 42.62
N VAL A 304 -7.67 -18.86 43.14
CA VAL A 304 -8.83 -19.30 42.36
C VAL A 304 -9.54 -18.12 41.68
N PHE A 305 -9.58 -16.96 42.35
CA PHE A 305 -10.17 -15.75 41.78
C PHE A 305 -9.33 -15.22 40.60
N LEU A 306 -8.00 -15.23 40.67
CA LEU A 306 -7.11 -14.83 39.58
C LEU A 306 -7.22 -15.77 38.37
N VAL A 307 -7.35 -17.07 38.58
CA VAL A 307 -7.52 -18.05 37.48
C VAL A 307 -8.86 -17.83 36.78
N ILE A 308 -9.94 -17.59 37.50
CA ILE A 308 -11.27 -17.31 36.92
C ILE A 308 -11.21 -16.01 36.10
N CYS A 309 -10.56 -14.96 36.62
CA CYS A 309 -10.38 -13.70 35.88
C CYS A 309 -9.56 -13.91 34.60
N GLY A 310 -8.51 -14.71 34.63
CA GLY A 310 -7.68 -15.06 33.46
C GLY A 310 -8.49 -15.79 32.39
N ILE A 311 -9.30 -16.77 32.76
CA ILE A 311 -10.17 -17.50 31.82
C ILE A 311 -11.20 -16.56 31.19
N LEU A 312 -11.80 -15.63 31.95
CA LEU A 312 -12.75 -14.66 31.43
C LEU A 312 -12.10 -13.72 30.39
N VAL A 313 -10.85 -13.28 30.63
CA VAL A 313 -10.12 -12.44 29.68
C VAL A 313 -9.86 -13.20 28.37
N VAL A 314 -9.42 -14.46 28.45
CA VAL A 314 -9.18 -15.30 27.26
C VAL A 314 -10.48 -15.53 26.49
N LEU A 315 -11.60 -15.80 27.18
CA LEU A 315 -12.90 -15.96 26.51
C LEU A 315 -13.36 -14.66 25.81
N LEU A 316 -13.12 -13.50 26.42
CA LEU A 316 -13.45 -12.21 25.80
C LEU A 316 -12.59 -11.96 24.54
N LEU A 317 -11.31 -12.30 24.57
CA LEU A 317 -10.42 -12.20 23.41
C LEU A 317 -10.86 -13.15 22.29
N LEU A 318 -11.26 -14.38 22.60
CA LEU A 318 -11.79 -15.33 21.61
C LEU A 318 -13.09 -14.83 20.98
N VAL A 319 -14.01 -14.28 21.76
CA VAL A 319 -15.26 -13.69 21.25
C VAL A 319 -14.97 -12.50 20.34
N PHE A 320 -13.99 -11.66 20.72
CA PHE A 320 -13.56 -10.53 19.90
C PHE A 320 -12.96 -11.00 18.57
N LEU A 321 -12.12 -12.03 18.58
CA LEU A 321 -11.51 -12.62 17.39
C LEU A 321 -12.57 -13.22 16.45
N LEU A 322 -13.53 -13.97 17.00
CA LEU A 322 -14.65 -14.53 16.24
C LEU A 322 -15.52 -13.42 15.61
N TYR A 323 -15.73 -12.32 16.33
CA TYR A 323 -16.44 -11.15 15.83
C TYR A 323 -15.69 -10.51 14.64
N GLN A 324 -14.39 -10.36 14.72
CA GLN A 324 -13.53 -9.85 13.62
C GLN A 324 -13.59 -10.76 12.39
N ILE A 325 -13.51 -12.09 12.59
CA ILE A 325 -13.63 -13.07 11.50
C ILE A 325 -15.02 -12.99 10.85
N GLN A 326 -16.06 -12.83 11.63
CA GLN A 326 -17.43 -12.72 11.14
C GLN A 326 -17.63 -11.41 10.34
N GLN A 327 -17.07 -10.29 10.80
CA GLN A 327 -17.09 -9.03 10.06
C GLN A 327 -16.36 -9.14 8.72
N SER A 328 -15.21 -9.79 8.69
CA SER A 328 -14.43 -10.00 7.47
C SER A 328 -15.19 -10.88 6.45
N ARG A 329 -15.88 -11.92 6.92
CA ARG A 329 -16.76 -12.77 6.08
C ARG A 329 -17.97 -12.00 5.53
N HIS A 330 -18.55 -11.09 6.31
CA HIS A 330 -19.64 -10.21 5.86
C HIS A 330 -19.18 -9.22 4.78
N ARG A 331 -17.97 -8.64 4.91
CA ARG A 331 -17.38 -7.76 3.90
C ARG A 331 -17.12 -8.51 2.58
N LYS A 332 -16.57 -9.74 2.64
CA LYS A 332 -16.37 -10.59 1.45
C LYS A 332 -17.68 -10.98 0.77
N ARG A 333 -18.77 -11.27 1.53
CA ARG A 333 -20.09 -11.57 0.96
C ARG A 333 -20.74 -10.35 0.29
N ARG A 334 -20.58 -9.14 0.85
CA ARG A 334 -21.07 -7.90 0.22
C ARG A 334 -20.37 -7.62 -1.11
N ARG A 335 -19.05 -7.78 -1.17
CA ARG A 335 -18.29 -7.63 -2.44
C ARG A 335 -18.73 -8.65 -3.50
N LYS A 336 -18.94 -9.92 -3.12
CA LYS A 336 -19.40 -10.96 -4.05
C LYS A 336 -20.82 -10.75 -4.56
N ASN A 337 -21.70 -10.13 -3.78
CA ASN A 337 -23.07 -9.81 -4.21
C ASN A 337 -23.11 -8.55 -5.11
N GLN A 338 -22.20 -7.60 -4.91
CA GLN A 338 -22.05 -6.44 -5.80
C GLN A 338 -21.55 -6.87 -7.17
N SER A 339 -20.53 -7.71 -7.26
CA SER A 339 -20.03 -8.23 -8.54
C SER A 339 -21.07 -9.07 -9.30
N ARG A 340 -21.99 -9.78 -8.60
CA ARG A 340 -23.09 -10.50 -9.26
C ARG A 340 -24.19 -9.59 -9.77
N LYS A 341 -24.46 -8.44 -9.15
CA LYS A 341 -25.42 -7.45 -9.65
C LYS A 341 -24.94 -6.78 -10.94
N VAL A 342 -23.65 -6.44 -11.01
CA VAL A 342 -23.07 -5.84 -12.22
C VAL A 342 -23.05 -6.82 -13.40
N SER A 343 -22.85 -8.12 -13.15
CA SER A 343 -22.88 -9.15 -14.21
C SER A 343 -24.29 -9.55 -14.67
N GLY A 344 -25.34 -9.20 -13.94
CA GLY A 344 -26.74 -9.55 -14.26
C GLY A 344 -27.45 -8.55 -15.15
N ASP A 345 -27.03 -7.30 -15.16
CA ASP A 345 -27.70 -6.20 -15.87
C ASP A 345 -27.34 -6.12 -17.38
N ASN A 346 -26.29 -6.82 -17.80
CA ASN A 346 -25.79 -6.79 -19.18
C ASN A 346 -26.47 -7.80 -20.12
N ARG A 347 -27.62 -8.42 -19.76
CA ARG A 347 -28.31 -9.42 -20.57
C ARG A 347 -29.68 -8.99 -21.15
N ASN A 348 -30.11 -7.75 -20.93
CA ASN A 348 -31.40 -7.26 -21.37
C ASN A 348 -31.30 -5.95 -22.18
N HIS A 349 -30.61 -5.98 -23.33
CA HIS A 349 -30.89 -5.03 -24.42
C HIS A 349 -31.14 -5.83 -25.70
N PRO A 350 -32.38 -5.84 -26.24
CA PRO A 350 -32.66 -6.34 -27.60
C PRO A 350 -32.15 -5.32 -28.60
N ARG A 351 -31.74 -5.85 -29.74
CA ARG A 351 -31.25 -5.17 -30.95
C ARG A 351 -32.33 -4.26 -31.56
#